data_2d073cd552fa4452e63316568e83ae24
#
_entry.id   2d073cd552fa4452e63316568e83ae24
#
_cell.length_a   1.000
_cell.length_b   1.000
_cell.length_c   1.000
_cell.angle_alpha   90.00
_cell.angle_beta   90.00
_cell.angle_gamma   90.00
#
_symmetry.space_group_name_H-M   'P 1'
#
loop_
_entity.id
_entity.type
_entity.pdbx_description
1 polymer ?
#
loop_
_entity_poly.entity_id
_entity_poly.type
_entity_poly.pdbx_seq_one_letter_code
_entity_poly.pdbx_strand_id
1 'polypeptide(L)'
;MQTNFVEELRWRGLLQDLIPETEAFLLNTSTRGYIGFDPTSDSLHIGSLVQIIILMHFQKAGHHPIVLLGGATGMIGDPSGKSDERNLLDHKILKKNCKHLKTQFEKFLNFSSKIPNTAIIINNYDWMKSFSLIDFSRDVGKHLTVNYMMAKESVKKRLSNDSKTGMSFTEFTYQLLQGYDFFHLHKIMNCKLQMGGSDQWGNITTGTELIRRKLGGKAYAITCPLITKADGTKFGKTEGGNVWLDKTRTSPYKFYQYWLNTSDADAKNYIKIFTLMDKPT
;
A
#
# COMPACT_ATOMS: atom_id res chain seq x y z
N MET A 1 21.83 2.52 17.86
CA MET A 1 22.02 2.38 16.41
C MET A 1 20.66 2.39 15.74
N GLN A 2 20.50 3.12 14.66
CA GLN A 2 19.26 3.09 13.87
C GLN A 2 19.13 1.69 13.26
N THR A 3 17.98 1.05 13.44
CA THR A 3 17.72 -0.29 12.88
C THR A 3 17.69 -0.16 11.35
N ASN A 4 18.44 -0.99 10.62
CA ASN A 4 18.36 -1.01 9.16
C ASN A 4 17.00 -1.57 8.73
N PHE A 5 16.10 -0.69 8.30
CA PHE A 5 14.74 -1.05 7.90
C PHE A 5 14.73 -2.04 6.71
N VAL A 6 15.62 -1.85 5.73
CA VAL A 6 15.65 -2.71 4.54
C VAL A 6 16.15 -4.11 4.89
N GLU A 7 17.17 -4.22 5.74
CA GLU A 7 17.65 -5.49 6.26
C GLU A 7 16.59 -6.22 7.10
N GLU A 8 15.82 -5.47 7.90
CA GLU A 8 14.71 -6.01 8.67
C GLU A 8 13.64 -6.61 7.74
N LEU A 9 13.27 -5.90 6.68
CA LEU A 9 12.35 -6.44 5.68
C LEU A 9 12.92 -7.66 4.95
N ARG A 10 14.20 -7.63 4.60
CA ARG A 10 14.90 -8.75 3.92
C ARG A 10 14.89 -10.01 4.78
N TRP A 11 15.25 -9.89 6.06
CA TRP A 11 15.23 -11.01 6.99
C TRP A 11 13.83 -11.61 7.18
N ARG A 12 12.80 -10.76 7.20
CA ARG A 12 11.40 -11.20 7.34
C ARG A 12 10.80 -11.78 6.06
N GLY A 13 11.50 -11.71 4.93
CA GLY A 13 10.93 -12.08 3.62
C GLY A 13 9.89 -11.07 3.12
N LEU A 14 9.97 -9.82 3.58
CA LEU A 14 9.07 -8.73 3.22
C LEU A 14 9.69 -7.75 2.20
N LEU A 15 10.84 -8.08 1.63
CA LEU A 15 11.47 -7.30 0.57
C LEU A 15 11.35 -8.04 -0.76
N GLN A 16 10.67 -7.44 -1.75
CA GLN A 16 10.57 -7.94 -3.12
C GLN A 16 11.42 -7.10 -4.07
N ASP A 17 11.05 -5.84 -4.27
CA ASP A 17 11.75 -4.91 -5.14
C ASP A 17 12.02 -3.60 -4.41
N LEU A 18 13.09 -2.91 -4.81
CA LEU A 18 13.39 -1.56 -4.37
C LEU A 18 14.06 -0.77 -5.50
N ILE A 19 13.85 0.55 -5.52
CA ILE A 19 14.60 1.45 -6.41
C ILE A 19 16.06 1.51 -5.93
N PRO A 20 17.06 1.53 -6.83
CA PRO A 20 18.45 1.69 -6.48
C PRO A 20 18.70 2.85 -5.51
N GLU A 21 19.65 2.69 -4.59
CA GLU A 21 20.03 3.64 -3.54
C GLU A 21 18.99 3.82 -2.41
N THR A 22 17.83 3.16 -2.44
CA THR A 22 16.82 3.27 -1.38
C THR A 22 17.39 2.88 -0.01
N GLU A 23 18.13 1.77 0.07
CA GLU A 23 18.73 1.32 1.33
C GLU A 23 19.73 2.32 1.88
N ALA A 24 20.67 2.79 1.05
CA ALA A 24 21.65 3.80 1.46
C ALA A 24 20.98 5.11 1.91
N PHE A 25 19.91 5.53 1.24
CA PHE A 25 19.15 6.71 1.63
C PHE A 25 18.49 6.54 3.00
N LEU A 26 17.81 5.41 3.25
CA LEU A 26 17.11 5.15 4.51
C LEU A 26 18.06 4.96 5.69
N LEU A 27 19.27 4.44 5.48
CA LEU A 27 20.30 4.35 6.52
C LEU A 27 20.80 5.72 6.99
N ASN A 28 20.86 6.69 6.08
CA ASN A 28 21.47 8.00 6.36
C ASN A 28 20.44 9.10 6.64
N THR A 29 19.14 8.85 6.41
CA THR A 29 18.13 9.91 6.48
C THR A 29 16.83 9.39 7.08
N SER A 30 16.38 10.01 8.18
CA SER A 30 15.02 9.83 8.65
C SER A 30 14.07 10.53 7.67
N THR A 31 13.06 9.81 7.18
CA THR A 31 12.18 10.31 6.14
C THR A 31 10.73 9.93 6.37
N ARG A 32 9.83 10.65 5.70
CA ARG A 32 8.44 10.22 5.53
C ARG A 32 8.33 9.16 4.45
N GLY A 33 7.54 8.14 4.74
CA GLY A 33 7.17 7.09 3.80
C GLY A 33 5.72 6.67 4.00
N TYR A 34 5.04 6.26 2.92
CA TYR A 34 3.63 5.93 3.00
C TYR A 34 3.25 4.62 2.35
N ILE A 35 2.12 4.09 2.81
CA ILE A 35 1.37 3.02 2.15
C ILE A 35 -0.08 3.49 1.98
N GLY A 36 -0.66 3.23 0.80
CA GLY A 36 -2.05 3.53 0.50
C GLY A 36 -2.97 2.36 0.83
N PHE A 37 -4.15 2.69 1.35
CA PHE A 37 -5.20 1.73 1.69
C PHE A 37 -6.55 2.22 1.16
N ASP A 38 -7.03 1.57 0.11
CA ASP A 38 -8.37 1.85 -0.42
C ASP A 38 -9.45 1.29 0.54
N PRO A 39 -10.39 2.12 0.98
CA PRO A 39 -11.41 1.74 1.98
C PRO A 39 -12.54 0.92 1.36
N THR A 40 -12.21 -0.21 0.73
CA THR A 40 -13.16 -1.09 0.04
C THR A 40 -14.10 -1.84 0.99
N SER A 41 -13.82 -1.83 2.29
CA SER A 41 -14.64 -2.39 3.36
C SER A 41 -14.52 -1.53 4.62
N ASP A 42 -15.44 -1.71 5.55
CA ASP A 42 -15.43 -1.06 6.87
C ASP A 42 -14.41 -1.67 7.85
N SER A 43 -13.66 -2.68 7.44
CA SER A 43 -12.57 -3.28 8.21
C SER A 43 -11.41 -3.66 7.30
N LEU A 44 -10.21 -3.60 7.86
CA LEU A 44 -9.04 -4.27 7.32
C LEU A 44 -9.13 -5.76 7.62
N HIS A 45 -8.46 -6.56 6.81
CA HIS A 45 -8.35 -8.00 7.00
C HIS A 45 -6.89 -8.41 7.21
N ILE A 46 -6.66 -9.66 7.55
CA ILE A 46 -5.33 -10.17 7.88
C ILE A 46 -4.30 -9.97 6.74
N GLY A 47 -4.74 -9.96 5.48
CA GLY A 47 -3.87 -9.62 4.33
C GLY A 47 -3.36 -8.18 4.39
N SER A 48 -4.17 -7.23 4.89
CA SER A 48 -3.75 -5.84 5.09
C SER A 48 -2.75 -5.70 6.24
N LEU A 49 -2.71 -6.67 7.16
CA LEU A 49 -1.80 -6.65 8.31
C LEU A 49 -0.33 -6.66 7.87
N VAL A 50 -0.01 -7.28 6.74
CA VAL A 50 1.36 -7.24 6.17
C VAL A 50 1.84 -5.81 5.97
N GLN A 51 1.00 -4.99 5.32
CA GLN A 51 1.32 -3.59 5.04
C GLN A 51 1.40 -2.75 6.32
N ILE A 52 0.54 -3.05 7.30
CA ILE A 52 0.58 -2.40 8.62
C ILE A 52 1.89 -2.72 9.34
N ILE A 53 2.33 -3.97 9.33
CA ILE A 53 3.58 -4.42 9.96
C ILE A 53 4.79 -3.74 9.30
N ILE A 54 4.79 -3.58 7.98
CA ILE A 54 5.84 -2.82 7.29
C ILE A 54 5.90 -1.38 7.82
N LEU A 55 4.75 -0.70 7.98
CA LEU A 55 4.70 0.63 8.58
C LEU A 55 5.16 0.65 10.05
N MET A 56 4.86 -0.40 10.83
CA MET A 56 5.35 -0.53 12.21
C MET A 56 6.87 -0.66 12.26
N HIS A 57 7.47 -1.49 11.39
CA HIS A 57 8.93 -1.60 11.30
C HIS A 57 9.56 -0.30 10.79
N PHE A 58 8.92 0.39 9.86
CA PHE A 58 9.36 1.70 9.38
C PHE A 58 9.39 2.73 10.51
N GLN A 59 8.34 2.75 11.37
CA GLN A 59 8.31 3.60 12.56
C GLN A 59 9.36 3.17 13.58
N LYS A 60 9.51 1.86 13.86
CA LYS A 60 10.53 1.32 14.79
C LYS A 60 11.95 1.69 14.34
N ALA A 61 12.19 1.77 13.04
CA ALA A 61 13.47 2.20 12.47
C ALA A 61 13.72 3.71 12.52
N GLY A 62 12.83 4.50 13.12
CA GLY A 62 13.02 5.95 13.30
C GLY A 62 12.50 6.81 12.14
N HIS A 63 11.80 6.24 11.18
CA HIS A 63 11.17 6.96 10.09
C HIS A 63 9.74 7.37 10.42
N HIS A 64 9.12 8.24 9.60
CA HIS A 64 7.80 8.82 9.81
C HIS A 64 6.75 8.17 8.91
N PRO A 65 5.95 7.21 9.42
CA PRO A 65 4.95 6.54 8.60
C PRO A 65 3.75 7.42 8.31
N ILE A 66 3.28 7.35 7.07
CA ILE A 66 2.03 7.94 6.63
C ILE A 66 1.09 6.81 6.19
N VAL A 67 -0.09 6.76 6.77
CA VAL A 67 -1.21 5.95 6.29
C VAL A 67 -2.02 6.82 5.35
N LEU A 68 -2.05 6.48 4.06
CA LEU A 68 -2.87 7.17 3.07
C LEU A 68 -4.18 6.42 2.88
N LEU A 69 -5.29 7.01 3.27
CA LEU A 69 -6.62 6.48 2.97
C LEU A 69 -7.03 6.88 1.56
N GLY A 70 -7.38 5.90 0.74
CA GLY A 70 -7.80 6.08 -0.64
C GLY A 70 -9.26 6.52 -0.78
N GLY A 71 -9.64 7.66 -0.20
CA GLY A 71 -11.02 8.17 -0.32
C GLY A 71 -11.40 8.55 -1.74
N ALA A 72 -10.44 9.00 -2.57
CA ALA A 72 -10.64 9.26 -3.99
C ALA A 72 -10.34 8.01 -4.84
N THR A 73 -9.20 7.36 -4.63
CA THR A 73 -8.81 6.16 -5.38
C THR A 73 -9.76 4.99 -5.17
N GLY A 74 -10.33 4.85 -3.97
CA GLY A 74 -11.38 3.87 -3.68
C GLY A 74 -12.70 4.08 -4.44
N MET A 75 -12.95 5.29 -4.98
CA MET A 75 -14.09 5.55 -5.87
C MET A 75 -13.85 5.01 -7.29
N ILE A 76 -12.59 4.84 -7.67
CA ILE A 76 -12.17 4.38 -9.00
C ILE A 76 -11.91 2.87 -9.00
N GLY A 77 -11.20 2.37 -7.98
CA GLY A 77 -10.84 0.97 -7.82
C GLY A 77 -9.53 0.60 -8.54
N ASP A 78 -8.59 0.09 -7.76
CA ASP A 78 -7.28 -0.36 -8.26
C ASP A 78 -7.41 -1.61 -9.13
N PRO A 79 -6.95 -1.60 -10.39
CA PRO A 79 -6.96 -2.76 -11.28
C PRO A 79 -5.82 -3.74 -10.99
N SER A 80 -4.81 -3.37 -10.18
CA SER A 80 -3.62 -4.18 -9.94
C SER A 80 -3.97 -5.55 -9.35
N GLY A 81 -3.43 -6.61 -9.94
CA GLY A 81 -3.64 -7.99 -9.49
C GLY A 81 -5.07 -8.51 -9.66
N LYS A 82 -5.91 -7.89 -10.51
CA LYS A 82 -7.29 -8.27 -10.78
C LYS A 82 -7.52 -8.59 -12.25
N SER A 83 -8.46 -9.53 -12.49
CA SER A 83 -8.95 -9.89 -13.82
C SER A 83 -10.19 -9.10 -14.24
N ASP A 84 -10.97 -8.64 -13.26
CA ASP A 84 -12.26 -8.01 -13.47
C ASP A 84 -12.31 -6.60 -12.90
N GLU A 85 -13.15 -5.74 -13.48
CA GLU A 85 -13.40 -4.39 -13.00
C GLU A 85 -14.04 -4.41 -11.61
N ARG A 86 -13.68 -3.44 -10.76
CA ARG A 86 -14.23 -3.33 -9.43
C ARG A 86 -15.60 -2.63 -9.46
N ASN A 87 -16.50 -3.08 -8.60
CA ASN A 87 -17.72 -2.34 -8.32
C ASN A 87 -17.37 -1.01 -7.65
N LEU A 88 -17.88 0.08 -8.22
CA LEU A 88 -17.69 1.41 -7.68
C LEU A 88 -18.50 1.57 -6.37
N LEU A 89 -17.84 2.07 -5.34
CA LEU A 89 -18.46 2.33 -4.04
C LEU A 89 -18.98 3.77 -3.97
N ASP A 90 -20.12 3.94 -3.32
CA ASP A 90 -20.69 5.27 -3.02
C ASP A 90 -19.77 6.05 -2.06
N HIS A 91 -19.66 7.35 -2.28
CA HIS A 91 -18.85 8.25 -1.46
C HIS A 91 -19.20 8.20 0.03
N LYS A 92 -20.48 8.02 0.39
CA LYS A 92 -20.92 7.91 1.79
C LYS A 92 -20.37 6.64 2.45
N ILE A 93 -20.39 5.53 1.71
CA ILE A 93 -19.83 4.24 2.15
C ILE A 93 -18.33 4.38 2.35
N LEU A 94 -17.61 4.95 1.38
CA LEU A 94 -16.17 5.17 1.48
C LEU A 94 -15.79 6.06 2.67
N LYS A 95 -16.53 7.16 2.89
CA LYS A 95 -16.31 8.04 4.06
C LYS A 95 -16.52 7.31 5.38
N LYS A 96 -17.55 6.46 5.48
CA LYS A 96 -17.79 5.61 6.66
C LYS A 96 -16.63 4.62 6.85
N ASN A 97 -16.22 3.94 5.79
CA ASN A 97 -15.12 2.98 5.83
C ASN A 97 -13.82 3.65 6.26
N CYS A 98 -13.46 4.82 5.70
CA CYS A 98 -12.27 5.58 6.11
C CYS A 98 -12.24 5.84 7.63
N LYS A 99 -13.40 6.19 8.21
CA LYS A 99 -13.49 6.43 9.66
C LYS A 99 -13.20 5.16 10.47
N HIS A 100 -13.72 4.01 10.04
CA HIS A 100 -13.47 2.73 10.72
C HIS A 100 -12.02 2.28 10.56
N LEU A 101 -11.45 2.39 9.36
CA LEU A 101 -10.05 2.05 9.14
C LEU A 101 -9.11 2.89 10.01
N LYS A 102 -9.38 4.20 10.17
CA LYS A 102 -8.59 5.06 11.03
C LYS A 102 -8.46 4.51 12.44
N THR A 103 -9.57 4.10 13.06
CA THR A 103 -9.55 3.55 14.44
C THR A 103 -8.83 2.21 14.54
N GLN A 104 -8.70 1.48 13.43
CA GLN A 104 -7.92 0.24 13.40
C GLN A 104 -6.42 0.52 13.34
N PHE A 105 -5.96 1.48 12.53
CA PHE A 105 -4.55 1.88 12.47
C PHE A 105 -4.02 2.41 13.79
N GLU A 106 -4.86 3.11 14.57
CA GLU A 106 -4.52 3.64 15.89
C GLU A 106 -4.11 2.55 16.90
N LYS A 107 -4.41 1.28 16.63
CA LYS A 107 -3.99 0.13 17.46
C LYS A 107 -2.58 -0.37 17.13
N PHE A 108 -2.03 -0.01 15.98
CA PHE A 108 -0.77 -0.57 15.47
C PHE A 108 0.37 0.45 15.41
N LEU A 109 0.04 1.70 15.12
CA LEU A 109 1.03 2.76 14.94
C LEU A 109 0.92 3.78 16.08
N ASN A 110 2.04 4.43 16.38
CA ASN A 110 2.07 5.47 17.40
C ASN A 110 1.81 6.84 16.77
N PHE A 111 0.68 7.41 17.09
CA PHE A 111 0.23 8.75 16.63
C PHE A 111 0.46 9.85 17.66
N SER A 112 1.18 9.55 18.74
CA SER A 112 1.46 10.54 19.78
C SER A 112 2.41 11.63 19.29
N SER A 113 2.04 12.88 19.51
CA SER A 113 2.92 14.03 19.24
C SER A 113 4.15 14.10 20.16
N LYS A 114 4.21 13.23 21.16
CA LYS A 114 5.35 13.16 22.10
C LYS A 114 6.57 12.43 21.54
N ILE A 115 6.42 11.72 20.43
CA ILE A 115 7.54 11.04 19.75
C ILE A 115 7.94 11.80 18.48
N PRO A 116 9.24 11.84 18.15
CA PRO A 116 9.72 12.62 16.99
C PRO A 116 9.18 12.10 15.64
N ASN A 117 8.97 10.79 15.52
CA ASN A 117 8.53 10.11 14.32
C ASN A 117 7.07 9.63 14.40
N THR A 118 6.20 10.48 14.88
CA THR A 118 4.76 10.21 14.96
C THR A 118 4.19 9.81 13.61
N ALA A 119 3.32 8.80 13.59
CA ALA A 119 2.55 8.43 12.41
C ALA A 119 1.47 9.48 12.12
N ILE A 120 1.05 9.56 10.87
CA ILE A 120 -0.10 10.38 10.47
C ILE A 120 -1.05 9.60 9.56
N ILE A 121 -2.33 9.95 9.61
CA ILE A 121 -3.34 9.41 8.69
C ILE A 121 -3.89 10.58 7.88
N ILE A 122 -3.88 10.42 6.56
CA ILE A 122 -4.37 11.42 5.61
C ILE A 122 -5.28 10.76 4.57
N ASN A 123 -6.08 11.57 3.87
CA ASN A 123 -7.02 11.07 2.88
C ASN A 123 -6.80 11.76 1.53
N ASN A 124 -6.58 11.00 0.47
CA ASN A 124 -6.33 11.58 -0.86
C ASN A 124 -7.55 12.29 -1.45
N TYR A 125 -8.74 12.07 -0.94
CA TYR A 125 -9.92 12.84 -1.32
C TYR A 125 -9.77 14.34 -1.05
N ASP A 126 -8.98 14.72 -0.05
CA ASP A 126 -8.83 16.12 0.37
C ASP A 126 -8.19 16.99 -0.72
N TRP A 127 -7.28 16.44 -1.52
CA TRP A 127 -6.67 17.16 -2.65
C TRP A 127 -7.24 16.76 -4.02
N MET A 128 -7.72 15.51 -4.18
CA MET A 128 -8.25 15.05 -5.47
C MET A 128 -9.58 15.68 -5.82
N LYS A 129 -10.46 15.94 -4.85
CA LYS A 129 -11.80 16.53 -5.07
C LYS A 129 -11.79 17.89 -5.75
N SER A 130 -10.67 18.61 -5.68
CA SER A 130 -10.53 19.97 -6.22
C SER A 130 -10.09 19.98 -7.69
N PHE A 131 -9.69 18.85 -8.27
CA PHE A 131 -9.30 18.77 -9.66
C PHE A 131 -10.52 18.75 -10.58
N SER A 132 -10.51 19.65 -11.58
CA SER A 132 -11.30 19.41 -12.78
C SER A 132 -10.59 18.38 -13.68
N LEU A 133 -11.34 17.73 -14.57
CA LEU A 133 -10.76 16.81 -15.57
C LEU A 133 -9.71 17.53 -16.43
N ILE A 134 -9.96 18.79 -16.78
CA ILE A 134 -9.05 19.60 -17.61
C ILE A 134 -7.75 19.88 -16.85
N ASP A 135 -7.84 20.29 -15.59
CA ASP A 135 -6.65 20.60 -14.79
C ASP A 135 -5.82 19.32 -14.54
N PHE A 136 -6.46 18.21 -14.22
CA PHE A 136 -5.76 16.94 -14.03
C PHE A 136 -5.07 16.47 -15.31
N SER A 137 -5.75 16.54 -16.44
CA SER A 137 -5.18 16.17 -17.75
C SER A 137 -3.98 17.06 -18.11
N ARG A 138 -4.06 18.37 -17.87
CA ARG A 138 -3.00 19.32 -18.15
C ARG A 138 -1.83 19.19 -17.18
N ASP A 139 -2.09 19.06 -15.87
CA ASP A 139 -1.06 19.19 -14.85
C ASP A 139 -0.43 17.84 -14.46
N VAL A 140 -1.11 16.75 -14.73
CA VAL A 140 -0.64 15.38 -14.46
C VAL A 140 -0.50 14.59 -15.76
N GLY A 141 -1.57 14.46 -16.52
CA GLY A 141 -1.63 13.58 -17.71
C GLY A 141 -0.54 13.86 -18.73
N LYS A 142 -0.29 15.13 -19.05
CA LYS A 142 0.73 15.52 -20.06
C LYS A 142 2.16 15.08 -19.71
N HIS A 143 2.44 14.78 -18.45
CA HIS A 143 3.79 14.38 -18.00
C HIS A 143 4.07 12.88 -18.12
N LEU A 144 3.04 12.07 -18.42
CA LEU A 144 3.15 10.62 -18.53
C LEU A 144 2.58 10.18 -19.89
N THR A 145 3.43 9.61 -20.73
CA THR A 145 2.99 9.17 -22.07
C THR A 145 2.12 7.91 -21.99
N VAL A 146 1.18 7.79 -22.94
CA VAL A 146 0.34 6.58 -23.07
C VAL A 146 1.22 5.33 -23.21
N ASN A 147 2.29 5.38 -24.00
CA ASN A 147 3.22 4.25 -24.14
C ASN A 147 3.85 3.84 -22.82
N TYR A 148 4.24 4.79 -21.97
CA TYR A 148 4.75 4.51 -20.62
C TYR A 148 3.69 3.81 -19.76
N MET A 149 2.45 4.29 -19.79
CA MET A 149 1.35 3.72 -19.03
C MET A 149 0.98 2.30 -19.52
N MET A 150 0.94 2.09 -20.83
CA MET A 150 0.66 0.79 -21.44
C MET A 150 1.76 -0.25 -21.20
N ALA A 151 3.00 0.18 -20.94
CA ALA A 151 4.13 -0.73 -20.65
C ALA A 151 4.04 -1.39 -19.28
N LYS A 152 3.13 -0.95 -18.38
CA LYS A 152 2.95 -1.52 -17.05
C LYS A 152 2.37 -2.93 -17.12
N GLU A 153 2.90 -3.85 -16.30
CA GLU A 153 2.47 -5.26 -16.24
C GLU A 153 0.96 -5.41 -15.99
N SER A 154 0.40 -4.63 -15.06
CA SER A 154 -1.03 -4.64 -14.75
C SER A 154 -1.88 -4.27 -15.96
N VAL A 155 -1.43 -3.29 -16.75
CA VAL A 155 -2.11 -2.85 -17.98
C VAL A 155 -1.96 -3.90 -19.09
N LYS A 156 -0.74 -4.42 -19.32
CA LYS A 156 -0.50 -5.46 -20.31
C LYS A 156 -1.37 -6.70 -20.09
N LYS A 157 -1.47 -7.17 -18.85
CA LYS A 157 -2.32 -8.32 -18.48
C LYS A 157 -3.80 -8.09 -18.80
N ARG A 158 -4.30 -6.86 -18.63
CA ARG A 158 -5.70 -6.51 -18.90
C ARG A 158 -5.98 -6.27 -20.39
N LEU A 159 -4.96 -5.89 -21.16
CA LEU A 159 -5.07 -5.69 -22.62
C LEU A 159 -4.70 -6.93 -23.42
N SER A 160 -4.20 -8.00 -22.79
CA SER A 160 -3.92 -9.27 -23.48
C SER A 160 -5.21 -9.99 -23.88
N ASN A 161 -5.12 -10.81 -24.90
CA ASN A 161 -6.26 -11.60 -25.44
C ASN A 161 -6.84 -12.61 -24.42
N ASP A 162 -6.13 -12.89 -23.33
CA ASP A 162 -6.59 -13.77 -22.25
C ASP A 162 -7.56 -13.08 -21.28
N SER A 163 -7.70 -11.76 -21.36
CA SER A 163 -8.66 -11.02 -20.56
C SER A 163 -10.06 -11.10 -21.15
N LYS A 164 -11.03 -11.58 -20.37
CA LYS A 164 -12.45 -11.66 -20.79
C LYS A 164 -13.10 -10.30 -20.97
N THR A 165 -12.59 -9.28 -20.27
CA THR A 165 -13.08 -7.90 -20.30
C THR A 165 -11.92 -6.96 -20.52
N GLY A 166 -12.09 -5.98 -21.42
CA GLY A 166 -11.11 -4.91 -21.62
C GLY A 166 -10.88 -4.08 -20.34
N MET A 167 -9.96 -3.12 -20.43
CA MET A 167 -9.70 -2.16 -19.36
C MET A 167 -10.49 -0.88 -19.63
N SER A 168 -11.30 -0.43 -18.67
CA SER A 168 -11.99 0.86 -18.79
C SER A 168 -11.03 2.03 -18.69
N PHE A 169 -11.44 3.21 -19.21
CA PHE A 169 -10.69 4.44 -19.04
C PHE A 169 -10.45 4.75 -17.55
N THR A 170 -11.44 4.49 -16.71
CA THR A 170 -11.38 4.68 -15.26
C THR A 170 -10.26 3.86 -14.63
N GLU A 171 -10.21 2.55 -14.91
CA GLU A 171 -9.13 1.68 -14.44
C GLU A 171 -7.76 2.11 -14.98
N PHE A 172 -7.69 2.47 -16.26
CA PHE A 172 -6.45 2.89 -16.90
C PHE A 172 -5.86 4.15 -16.25
N THR A 173 -6.73 5.08 -15.82
CA THR A 173 -6.30 6.33 -15.17
C THR A 173 -5.89 6.15 -13.71
N TYR A 174 -6.23 5.02 -13.06
CA TYR A 174 -5.89 4.79 -11.65
C TYR A 174 -4.40 5.01 -11.35
N GLN A 175 -3.50 4.53 -12.21
CA GLN A 175 -2.06 4.71 -12.05
C GLN A 175 -1.64 6.20 -12.00
N LEU A 176 -2.37 7.08 -12.68
CA LEU A 176 -2.12 8.52 -12.64
C LEU A 176 -2.54 9.12 -11.29
N LEU A 177 -3.66 8.66 -10.73
CA LEU A 177 -4.18 9.13 -9.44
C LEU A 177 -3.21 8.77 -8.32
N GLN A 178 -2.80 7.49 -8.25
CA GLN A 178 -1.83 7.04 -7.26
C GLN A 178 -0.45 7.69 -7.48
N GLY A 179 -0.04 7.88 -8.73
CA GLY A 179 1.19 8.60 -9.06
C GLY A 179 1.15 10.05 -8.58
N TYR A 180 -0.01 10.71 -8.72
CA TYR A 180 -0.20 12.07 -8.22
C TYR A 180 -0.22 12.13 -6.70
N ASP A 181 -0.76 11.14 -5.99
CA ASP A 181 -0.68 11.06 -4.53
C ASP A 181 0.76 11.12 -4.06
N PHE A 182 1.65 10.34 -4.68
CA PHE A 182 3.06 10.37 -4.32
C PHE A 182 3.71 11.72 -4.63
N PHE A 183 3.45 12.28 -5.81
CA PHE A 183 3.92 13.61 -6.17
C PHE A 183 3.43 14.68 -5.18
N HIS A 184 2.16 14.65 -4.80
CA HIS A 184 1.57 15.59 -3.85
C HIS A 184 2.25 15.49 -2.48
N LEU A 185 2.36 14.28 -1.94
CA LEU A 185 3.02 14.03 -0.65
C LEU A 185 4.50 14.40 -0.67
N HIS A 186 5.17 14.15 -1.79
CA HIS A 186 6.56 14.56 -1.96
C HIS A 186 6.69 16.09 -1.90
N LYS A 187 5.82 16.81 -2.63
CA LYS A 187 5.85 18.26 -2.73
C LYS A 187 5.52 18.95 -1.41
N ILE A 188 4.45 18.50 -0.71
CA ILE A 188 3.93 19.23 0.47
C ILE A 188 4.50 18.73 1.79
N MET A 189 4.92 17.47 1.87
CA MET A 189 5.36 16.83 3.11
C MET A 189 6.80 16.30 3.05
N ASN A 190 7.50 16.51 1.94
CA ASN A 190 8.81 15.92 1.69
C ASN A 190 8.82 14.39 1.89
N CYS A 191 7.71 13.71 1.51
CA CYS A 191 7.64 12.26 1.55
C CYS A 191 8.50 11.68 0.43
N LYS A 192 9.51 10.89 0.77
CA LYS A 192 10.50 10.37 -0.18
C LYS A 192 10.29 8.90 -0.54
N LEU A 193 9.46 8.17 0.21
CA LEU A 193 9.29 6.73 0.05
C LEU A 193 7.81 6.37 -0.13
N GLN A 194 7.51 5.56 -1.14
CA GLN A 194 6.25 4.82 -1.23
C GLN A 194 6.54 3.34 -1.09
N MET A 195 5.69 2.65 -0.31
CA MET A 195 5.76 1.21 -0.10
C MET A 195 4.43 0.55 -0.47
N GLY A 196 4.46 -0.75 -0.80
CA GLY A 196 3.25 -1.49 -1.17
C GLY A 196 3.52 -2.95 -1.45
N GLY A 197 2.50 -3.70 -1.91
CA GLY A 197 2.67 -5.04 -2.45
C GLY A 197 3.37 -5.02 -3.82
N SER A 198 3.92 -6.14 -4.25
CA SER A 198 4.60 -6.25 -5.55
C SER A 198 3.69 -5.94 -6.74
N ASP A 199 2.38 -6.17 -6.59
CA ASP A 199 1.36 -5.78 -7.57
C ASP A 199 1.25 -4.27 -7.76
N GLN A 200 1.73 -3.47 -6.80
CA GLN A 200 1.70 -2.01 -6.81
C GLN A 200 2.92 -1.37 -7.49
N TRP A 201 3.94 -2.16 -7.88
CA TRP A 201 5.18 -1.62 -8.45
C TRP A 201 4.95 -0.65 -9.61
N GLY A 202 4.03 -0.98 -10.51
CA GLY A 202 3.66 -0.14 -11.65
C GLY A 202 3.11 1.23 -11.25
N ASN A 203 2.19 1.26 -10.29
CA ASN A 203 1.59 2.49 -9.78
C ASN A 203 2.62 3.33 -9.00
N ILE A 204 3.43 2.68 -8.14
CA ILE A 204 4.47 3.35 -7.34
C ILE A 204 5.50 4.02 -8.24
N THR A 205 6.00 3.30 -9.25
CA THR A 205 6.98 3.85 -10.19
C THR A 205 6.41 4.95 -11.09
N THR A 206 5.11 4.99 -11.30
CA THR A 206 4.44 6.13 -11.94
C THR A 206 4.59 7.40 -11.11
N GLY A 207 4.49 7.30 -9.79
CA GLY A 207 4.71 8.43 -8.88
C GLY A 207 6.16 8.91 -8.88
N THR A 208 7.13 8.01 -8.82
CA THR A 208 8.55 8.38 -8.87
C THR A 208 8.91 9.06 -10.18
N GLU A 209 8.35 8.59 -11.31
CA GLU A 209 8.56 9.20 -12.62
C GLU A 209 7.92 10.59 -12.72
N LEU A 210 6.72 10.77 -12.16
CA LEU A 210 6.06 12.07 -12.11
C LEU A 210 6.87 13.09 -11.29
N ILE A 211 7.40 12.68 -10.13
CA ILE A 211 8.29 13.50 -9.31
C ILE A 211 9.54 13.89 -10.09
N ARG A 212 10.17 12.94 -10.76
CA ARG A 212 11.37 13.19 -11.58
C ARG A 212 11.08 14.20 -12.69
N ARG A 213 9.99 14.03 -13.43
CA ARG A 213 9.65 14.88 -14.57
C ARG A 213 9.23 16.30 -14.19
N LYS A 214 8.45 16.44 -13.10
CA LYS A 214 7.91 17.74 -12.69
C LYS A 214 8.82 18.53 -11.77
N LEU A 215 9.62 17.87 -10.93
CA LEU A 215 10.42 18.52 -9.90
C LEU A 215 11.94 18.31 -10.07
N GLY A 216 12.37 17.43 -11.01
CA GLY A 216 13.77 16.97 -11.03
C GLY A 216 14.17 16.23 -9.75
N GLY A 217 13.18 15.88 -8.91
CA GLY A 217 13.39 15.27 -7.60
C GLY A 217 13.66 13.77 -7.68
N LYS A 218 14.23 13.23 -6.59
CA LYS A 218 14.45 11.80 -6.40
C LYS A 218 13.47 11.28 -5.35
N ALA A 219 12.83 10.16 -5.66
CA ALA A 219 11.93 9.45 -4.75
C ALA A 219 12.20 7.95 -4.83
N TYR A 220 11.85 7.23 -3.79
CA TYR A 220 12.21 5.84 -3.56
C TYR A 220 10.97 4.96 -3.44
N ALA A 221 11.14 3.67 -3.72
CA ALA A 221 10.07 2.69 -3.63
C ALA A 221 10.59 1.38 -3.04
N ILE A 222 9.72 0.73 -2.27
CA ILE A 222 9.91 -0.64 -1.77
C ILE A 222 8.62 -1.40 -1.99
N THR A 223 8.72 -2.63 -2.50
CA THR A 223 7.59 -3.55 -2.54
C THR A 223 7.87 -4.81 -1.72
N CYS A 224 6.79 -5.36 -1.17
CA CYS A 224 6.83 -6.68 -0.52
C CYS A 224 6.14 -7.74 -1.39
N PRO A 225 6.52 -9.03 -1.26
CA PRO A 225 5.84 -10.10 -1.97
C PRO A 225 4.37 -10.21 -1.52
N LEU A 226 3.52 -10.69 -2.42
CA LEU A 226 2.18 -11.10 -2.07
C LEU A 226 2.26 -12.40 -1.28
N ILE A 227 1.77 -12.38 -0.04
CA ILE A 227 1.83 -13.54 0.82
C ILE A 227 0.84 -14.60 0.36
N THR A 228 1.35 -15.81 0.17
CA THR A 228 0.58 -17.02 -0.13
C THR A 228 0.82 -18.05 0.96
N LYS A 229 -0.07 -19.03 1.07
CA LYS A 229 0.17 -20.22 1.88
C LYS A 229 1.15 -21.15 1.18
N ALA A 230 1.72 -22.10 1.91
CA ALA A 230 2.63 -23.12 1.37
C ALA A 230 2.00 -23.97 0.25
N ASP A 231 0.68 -24.12 0.26
CA ASP A 231 -0.10 -24.80 -0.78
C ASP A 231 -0.37 -23.92 -2.03
N GLY A 232 0.16 -22.69 -2.07
CA GLY A 232 -0.03 -21.71 -3.15
C GLY A 232 -1.35 -20.94 -3.10
N THR A 233 -2.23 -21.22 -2.15
CA THR A 233 -3.49 -20.47 -2.01
C THR A 233 -3.28 -19.09 -1.39
N LYS A 234 -4.26 -18.20 -1.57
CA LYS A 234 -4.17 -16.83 -1.07
C LYS A 234 -4.23 -16.78 0.45
N PHE A 235 -3.24 -16.11 1.06
CA PHE A 235 -3.24 -15.81 2.49
C PHE A 235 -4.47 -15.02 2.92
N GLY A 236 -5.01 -15.33 4.10
CA GLY A 236 -6.11 -14.59 4.72
C GLY A 236 -7.51 -14.95 4.21
N LYS A 237 -7.62 -15.88 3.27
CA LYS A 237 -8.90 -16.46 2.86
C LYS A 237 -9.10 -17.81 3.53
N THR A 238 -10.32 -18.01 4.05
CA THR A 238 -10.83 -19.28 4.58
C THR A 238 -12.09 -19.66 3.80
N GLU A 239 -12.63 -20.85 4.02
CA GLU A 239 -13.94 -21.25 3.48
C GLU A 239 -15.06 -20.27 3.89
N GLY A 240 -14.94 -19.65 5.08
CA GLY A 240 -15.85 -18.63 5.59
C GLY A 240 -15.56 -17.20 5.09
N GLY A 241 -14.63 -17.00 4.14
CA GLY A 241 -14.26 -15.71 3.60
C GLY A 241 -13.01 -15.09 4.25
N ASN A 242 -12.96 -13.75 4.31
CA ASN A 242 -11.80 -13.03 4.88
C ASN A 242 -11.75 -13.10 6.41
N VAL A 243 -10.56 -13.19 6.95
CA VAL A 243 -10.29 -13.00 8.39
C VAL A 243 -10.09 -11.51 8.63
N TRP A 244 -11.04 -10.89 9.36
CA TRP A 244 -11.10 -9.46 9.56
C TRP A 244 -10.39 -9.03 10.86
N LEU A 245 -9.85 -7.82 10.89
CA LEU A 245 -9.25 -7.23 12.09
C LEU A 245 -10.30 -6.61 13.04
N ASP A 246 -11.55 -6.53 12.62
CA ASP A 246 -12.66 -6.09 13.45
C ASP A 246 -13.27 -7.29 14.21
N LYS A 247 -13.35 -7.17 15.54
CA LYS A 247 -13.89 -8.23 16.42
C LYS A 247 -15.37 -8.54 16.18
N THR A 248 -16.12 -7.62 15.58
CA THR A 248 -17.54 -7.82 15.26
C THR A 248 -17.72 -8.65 13.99
N ARG A 249 -16.72 -8.69 13.11
CA ARG A 249 -16.72 -9.47 11.86
C ARG A 249 -16.00 -10.80 11.99
N THR A 250 -14.90 -10.83 12.72
CA THR A 250 -14.17 -12.06 13.10
C THR A 250 -13.94 -12.01 14.59
N SER A 251 -14.60 -12.92 15.33
CA SER A 251 -14.46 -12.94 16.79
C SER A 251 -13.00 -13.19 17.20
N PRO A 252 -12.55 -12.73 18.38
CA PRO A 252 -11.19 -12.99 18.89
C PRO A 252 -10.84 -14.47 18.90
N TYR A 253 -11.81 -15.33 19.22
CA TYR A 253 -11.62 -16.78 19.19
C TYR A 253 -11.34 -17.29 17.77
N LYS A 254 -12.14 -16.87 16.75
CA LYS A 254 -11.90 -17.28 15.36
C LYS A 254 -10.58 -16.72 14.83
N PHE A 255 -10.21 -15.50 15.22
CA PHE A 255 -8.92 -14.92 14.86
C PHE A 255 -7.75 -15.69 15.47
N TYR A 256 -7.84 -16.08 16.74
CA TYR A 256 -6.86 -16.93 17.40
C TYR A 256 -6.77 -18.31 16.73
N GLN A 257 -7.91 -18.96 16.46
CA GLN A 257 -7.96 -20.27 15.81
C GLN A 257 -7.35 -20.23 14.39
N TYR A 258 -7.48 -19.13 13.68
CA TYR A 258 -6.84 -18.97 12.37
C TYR A 258 -5.31 -19.13 12.47
N TRP A 259 -4.69 -18.49 13.46
CA TRP A 259 -3.25 -18.61 13.68
C TRP A 259 -2.85 -19.98 14.25
N LEU A 260 -3.62 -20.51 15.17
CA LEU A 260 -3.35 -21.83 15.78
C LEU A 260 -3.39 -22.96 14.75
N ASN A 261 -4.26 -22.86 13.76
CA ASN A 261 -4.40 -23.83 12.68
C ASN A 261 -3.46 -23.58 11.48
N THR A 262 -2.46 -22.72 11.63
CA THR A 262 -1.43 -22.50 10.61
C THR A 262 -0.59 -23.78 10.48
N SER A 263 -0.31 -24.21 9.24
CA SER A 263 0.58 -25.34 8.98
C SER A 263 2.00 -25.07 9.48
N ASP A 264 2.74 -26.10 9.84
CA ASP A 264 4.14 -25.97 10.27
C ASP A 264 5.02 -25.34 9.17
N ALA A 265 4.70 -25.61 7.90
CA ALA A 265 5.38 -25.02 6.75
C ALA A 265 5.18 -23.50 6.67
N ASP A 266 3.97 -23.03 6.95
CA ASP A 266 3.62 -21.61 6.97
C ASP A 266 4.10 -20.91 8.23
N ALA A 267 4.04 -21.59 9.39
CA ALA A 267 4.34 -21.01 10.69
C ALA A 267 5.75 -20.39 10.75
N LYS A 268 6.75 -21.07 10.14
CA LYS A 268 8.13 -20.57 10.06
C LYS A 268 8.25 -19.21 9.38
N ASN A 269 7.43 -18.97 8.35
CA ASN A 269 7.41 -17.71 7.63
C ASN A 269 6.53 -16.69 8.35
N TYR A 270 5.35 -17.09 8.83
CA TYR A 270 4.40 -16.17 9.45
C TYR A 270 4.90 -15.61 10.78
N ILE A 271 5.70 -16.38 11.55
CA ILE A 271 6.31 -15.86 12.78
C ILE A 271 7.27 -14.70 12.48
N LYS A 272 8.01 -14.74 11.36
CA LYS A 272 8.87 -13.64 10.93
C LYS A 272 8.04 -12.44 10.43
N ILE A 273 6.99 -12.71 9.67
CA ILE A 273 6.18 -11.66 9.02
C ILE A 273 5.29 -10.95 10.03
N PHE A 274 4.56 -11.71 10.88
CA PHE A 274 3.46 -11.20 11.69
C PHE A 274 3.81 -10.97 13.16
N THR A 275 5.07 -11.03 13.53
CA THR A 275 5.54 -10.70 14.88
C THR A 275 6.57 -9.57 14.85
N LEU A 276 6.80 -8.95 16.01
CA LEU A 276 7.87 -7.96 16.20
C LEU A 276 9.10 -8.58 16.89
N MET A 277 9.21 -9.90 16.90
CA MET A 277 10.36 -10.62 17.47
C MET A 277 11.63 -10.25 16.69
N ASP A 278 12.72 -10.07 17.42
CA ASP A 278 14.00 -9.76 16.82
C ASP A 278 14.60 -11.02 16.15
N LYS A 279 15.52 -10.81 15.21
CA LYS A 279 16.27 -11.90 14.58
C LYS A 279 17.07 -12.65 15.66
N PRO A 280 16.96 -13.97 15.77
CA PRO A 280 17.82 -14.75 16.65
C PRO A 280 19.30 -14.50 16.31
N THR A 281 20.11 -14.29 17.33
CA THR A 281 21.57 -14.20 17.21
C THR A 281 22.16 -15.57 16.92
#